data_bcaa96090064c1884238aee81c865001
#
_entry.id   bcaa96090064c1884238aee81c865001
#
_cell.length_a   1.000
_cell.length_b   1.000
_cell.length_c   1.000
_cell.angle_alpha   90.00
_cell.angle_beta   90.00
_cell.angle_gamma   90.00
#
_symmetry.space_group_name_H-M   'P 1'
#
loop_
_entity.id
_entity.type
_entity.pdbx_description
1 polymer ?
#
loop_
_entity_poly.entity_id
_entity_poly.type
_entity_poly.pdbx_seq_one_letter_code
_entity_poly.pdbx_strand_id
1 'polypeptide(L)'
;MVCLLRGLSARDTPPAPKDRASDPNIPPHLSGCHEKDKAGFRKFEDRFLKLVKPAHARFNEFLAKVGHAPYPLGEFFEASPYMNLLLYPKPLRYKRKRPLNPRRFQYLEGCVRDEGRYAVPEFGSHRDRPLIYVSFGSLGAADVDLYKRMIALFGRLPYRFLMNVGDYLGEYGPPPANVHLESWYPQPAVIPEVDLFIHHGGNNSFNEALYFGKPAIIMPYCWDGLDNAARIDDTRYGASLPRYKWTDKQFAETIKRLLADKAMAKRLAALSRHMKKAKGPEKAAELILKVAEKGA
;
A
#
# COMPACT_ATOMS: atom_id res chain seq x y z
N MET A 1 -8.76 2.52 5.21
CA MET A 1 -9.78 3.49 5.69
C MET A 1 -10.61 2.78 6.76
N VAL A 2 -10.42 3.13 8.04
CA VAL A 2 -11.22 2.57 9.14
C VAL A 2 -12.44 3.48 9.31
N CYS A 3 -13.63 2.99 8.97
CA CYS A 3 -14.90 3.65 9.27
C CYS A 3 -15.43 3.10 10.59
N LEU A 4 -15.57 3.95 11.59
CA LEU A 4 -16.33 3.62 12.82
C LEU A 4 -17.81 3.72 12.49
N LEU A 5 -18.48 2.56 12.35
CA LEU A 5 -19.91 2.45 12.13
C LEU A 5 -20.65 2.58 13.48
N ARG A 6 -21.47 3.60 13.63
CA ARG A 6 -22.63 3.57 14.52
C ARG A 6 -23.86 3.29 13.66
N GLY A 7 -24.74 2.41 14.14
CA GLY A 7 -26.05 2.17 13.52
C GLY A 7 -26.90 3.44 13.61
N LEU A 8 -26.88 4.24 12.56
CA LEU A 8 -27.78 5.38 12.36
C LEU A 8 -28.94 4.92 11.49
N SER A 9 -30.17 5.35 11.83
CA SER A 9 -31.32 5.13 10.97
C SER A 9 -31.12 5.84 9.63
N ALA A 10 -31.71 5.32 8.56
CA ALA A 10 -31.59 5.88 7.21
C ALA A 10 -32.08 7.35 7.08
N ARG A 11 -32.70 7.90 8.12
CA ARG A 11 -33.21 9.28 8.14
C ARG A 11 -32.18 10.32 8.58
N ASP A 12 -31.06 9.89 9.19
CA ASP A 12 -30.06 10.78 9.81
C ASP A 12 -28.75 10.87 9.01
N THR A 13 -28.72 10.32 7.79
CA THR A 13 -27.52 10.37 6.95
C THR A 13 -27.39 11.79 6.36
N PRO A 14 -26.40 12.59 6.77
CA PRO A 14 -26.20 13.90 6.17
C PRO A 14 -25.85 13.75 4.68
N PRO A 15 -26.25 14.72 3.82
CA PRO A 15 -25.89 14.68 2.41
C PRO A 15 -24.39 14.52 2.24
N ALA A 16 -23.99 13.75 1.21
CA ALA A 16 -22.59 13.49 0.90
C ALA A 16 -21.80 14.80 0.91
N PRO A 17 -20.71 14.88 1.64
CA PRO A 17 -19.98 16.13 1.78
C PRO A 17 -19.49 16.61 0.41
N LYS A 18 -19.66 17.90 0.11
CA LYS A 18 -19.11 18.59 -1.06
C LYS A 18 -17.57 18.45 -1.21
N ASP A 19 -16.92 17.91 -0.19
CA ASP A 19 -15.48 17.65 -0.12
C ASP A 19 -15.01 16.48 -1.01
N ARG A 20 -15.95 15.69 -1.60
CA ARG A 20 -15.65 14.59 -2.51
C ARG A 20 -15.54 14.97 -3.99
N ALA A 21 -15.79 16.24 -4.34
CA ALA A 21 -15.51 16.67 -5.70
C ALA A 21 -14.05 16.34 -6.05
N SER A 22 -13.83 15.61 -7.13
CA SER A 22 -12.51 15.22 -7.61
C SER A 22 -11.58 16.44 -7.61
N ASP A 23 -10.49 16.37 -6.89
CA ASP A 23 -9.48 17.42 -6.92
C ASP A 23 -8.64 17.20 -8.19
N PRO A 24 -8.64 18.15 -9.15
CA PRO A 24 -7.96 17.96 -10.45
C PRO A 24 -6.44 17.80 -10.31
N ASN A 25 -5.90 18.01 -9.12
CA ASN A 25 -4.47 17.85 -8.84
C ASN A 25 -4.11 16.46 -8.32
N ILE A 26 -5.10 15.62 -8.04
CA ILE A 26 -4.88 14.28 -7.46
C ILE A 26 -5.28 13.23 -8.48
N PRO A 27 -4.46 12.18 -8.67
CA PRO A 27 -4.87 11.02 -9.46
C PRO A 27 -6.19 10.44 -8.94
N PRO A 28 -7.10 10.00 -9.83
CA PRO A 28 -8.25 9.24 -9.41
C PRO A 28 -7.82 7.99 -8.64
N HIS A 29 -8.55 7.65 -7.58
CA HIS A 29 -8.25 6.47 -6.78
C HIS A 29 -8.25 5.20 -7.64
N LEU A 30 -7.32 4.30 -7.38
CA LEU A 30 -7.06 3.05 -8.12
C LEU A 30 -6.58 3.25 -9.57
N SER A 31 -6.23 4.46 -9.97
CA SER A 31 -5.82 4.72 -11.35
C SER A 31 -4.40 4.27 -11.66
N GLY A 32 -3.51 4.27 -10.66
CA GLY A 32 -2.08 4.11 -10.88
C GLY A 32 -1.44 5.22 -11.72
N CYS A 33 -2.14 6.35 -11.90
CA CYS A 33 -1.61 7.47 -12.66
C CYS A 33 -0.58 8.25 -11.85
N HIS A 34 0.52 8.63 -12.50
CA HIS A 34 1.50 9.57 -11.92
C HIS A 34 0.90 10.96 -11.71
N GLU A 35 1.34 11.69 -10.68
CA GLU A 35 0.78 13.01 -10.30
C GLU A 35 0.73 14.02 -11.45
N LYS A 36 1.66 13.92 -12.40
CA LYS A 36 1.74 14.82 -13.56
C LYS A 36 0.86 14.40 -14.75
N ASP A 37 0.36 13.16 -14.79
CA ASP A 37 -0.41 12.64 -15.92
C ASP A 37 -1.91 13.02 -15.86
N LYS A 38 -2.18 14.32 -16.07
CA LYS A 38 -3.55 14.84 -16.05
C LYS A 38 -4.45 14.32 -17.18
N ALA A 39 -3.87 13.91 -18.30
CA ALA A 39 -4.60 13.28 -19.39
C ALA A 39 -5.03 11.86 -19.00
N GLY A 40 -4.13 11.10 -18.36
CA GLY A 40 -4.42 9.79 -17.79
C GLY A 40 -5.55 9.84 -16.77
N PHE A 41 -5.62 10.87 -15.92
CA PHE A 41 -6.71 11.04 -14.94
C PHE A 41 -8.09 11.01 -15.61
N ARG A 42 -8.30 11.86 -16.61
CA ARG A 42 -9.59 11.94 -17.33
C ARG A 42 -9.91 10.63 -18.05
N LYS A 43 -8.92 10.09 -18.77
CA LYS A 43 -9.08 8.81 -19.48
C LYS A 43 -9.46 7.66 -18.56
N PHE A 44 -8.85 7.60 -17.37
CA PHE A 44 -9.18 6.59 -16.38
C PHE A 44 -10.60 6.80 -15.83
N GLU A 45 -10.95 8.02 -15.43
CA GLU A 45 -12.25 8.36 -14.86
C GLU A 45 -13.39 8.02 -15.82
N ASP A 46 -13.30 8.45 -17.08
CA ASP A 46 -14.28 8.14 -18.12
C ASP A 46 -14.44 6.63 -18.32
N ARG A 47 -13.32 5.91 -18.39
CA ARG A 47 -13.34 4.45 -18.55
C ARG A 47 -13.92 3.75 -17.31
N PHE A 48 -13.52 4.18 -16.13
CA PHE A 48 -13.99 3.62 -14.85
C PHE A 48 -15.50 3.80 -14.72
N LEU A 49 -16.02 5.03 -14.90
CA LEU A 49 -17.45 5.31 -14.80
C LEU A 49 -18.28 4.52 -15.83
N LYS A 50 -17.78 4.40 -17.06
CA LYS A 50 -18.42 3.56 -18.08
C LYS A 50 -18.47 2.08 -17.68
N LEU A 51 -17.37 1.57 -17.13
CA LEU A 51 -17.25 0.16 -16.75
C LEU A 51 -18.14 -0.20 -15.57
N VAL A 52 -18.19 0.67 -14.54
CA VAL A 52 -18.92 0.36 -13.30
C VAL A 52 -20.42 0.66 -13.40
N LYS A 53 -20.86 1.42 -14.39
CA LYS A 53 -22.27 1.87 -14.53
C LYS A 53 -23.30 0.75 -14.36
N PRO A 54 -23.19 -0.44 -15.01
CA PRO A 54 -24.16 -1.52 -14.83
C PRO A 54 -24.19 -2.11 -13.42
N ALA A 55 -23.02 -2.28 -12.82
CA ALA A 55 -22.92 -2.78 -11.45
C ALA A 55 -23.44 -1.77 -10.44
N HIS A 56 -23.15 -0.49 -10.66
CA HIS A 56 -23.61 0.61 -9.82
C HIS A 56 -25.14 0.78 -9.86
N ALA A 57 -25.77 0.59 -11.03
CA ALA A 57 -27.22 0.60 -11.14
C ALA A 57 -27.85 -0.49 -10.25
N ARG A 58 -27.38 -1.74 -10.38
CA ARG A 58 -27.83 -2.86 -9.51
C ARG A 58 -27.60 -2.61 -8.02
N PHE A 59 -26.47 -1.99 -7.69
CA PHE A 59 -26.16 -1.61 -6.31
C PHE A 59 -27.18 -0.58 -5.76
N ASN A 60 -27.51 0.46 -6.53
CA ASN A 60 -28.52 1.45 -6.14
C ASN A 60 -29.95 0.87 -6.07
N GLU A 61 -30.29 -0.07 -6.94
CA GLU A 61 -31.55 -0.83 -6.83
C GLU A 61 -31.64 -1.62 -5.51
N PHE A 62 -30.53 -2.24 -5.10
CA PHE A 62 -30.45 -2.92 -3.81
C PHE A 62 -30.58 -1.93 -2.66
N LEU A 63 -29.88 -0.79 -2.70
CA LEU A 63 -30.00 0.26 -1.67
C LEU A 63 -31.44 0.75 -1.51
N ALA A 64 -32.14 0.99 -2.62
CA ALA A 64 -33.54 1.40 -2.58
C ALA A 64 -34.46 0.36 -1.92
N LYS A 65 -34.23 -0.96 -2.19
CA LYS A 65 -34.99 -2.05 -1.56
C LYS A 65 -34.81 -2.13 -0.04
N VAL A 66 -33.65 -1.70 0.48
CA VAL A 66 -33.34 -1.70 1.90
C VAL A 66 -33.53 -0.31 2.55
N GLY A 67 -34.15 0.64 1.82
CA GLY A 67 -34.51 1.96 2.35
C GLY A 67 -33.36 2.98 2.40
N HIS A 68 -32.28 2.75 1.68
CA HIS A 68 -31.15 3.69 1.60
C HIS A 68 -31.23 4.59 0.35
N ALA A 69 -30.73 5.82 0.47
CA ALA A 69 -30.59 6.73 -0.64
C ALA A 69 -29.55 6.22 -1.65
N PRO A 70 -29.72 6.47 -2.97
CA PRO A 70 -28.76 6.07 -3.98
C PRO A 70 -27.46 6.86 -3.84
N TYR A 71 -26.35 6.22 -4.21
CA TYR A 71 -25.06 6.87 -4.28
C TYR A 71 -24.79 7.47 -5.67
N PRO A 72 -23.99 8.53 -5.75
CA PRO A 72 -23.52 9.07 -7.02
C PRO A 72 -22.78 8.03 -7.84
N LEU A 73 -22.85 8.14 -9.18
CA LEU A 73 -22.19 7.19 -10.09
C LEU A 73 -20.70 7.05 -9.77
N GLY A 74 -20.25 5.81 -9.61
CA GLY A 74 -18.88 5.46 -9.29
C GLY A 74 -18.57 5.39 -7.78
N GLU A 75 -19.53 5.74 -6.91
CA GLU A 75 -19.42 5.63 -5.47
C GLU A 75 -20.14 4.37 -4.98
N PHE A 76 -19.44 3.56 -4.17
CA PHE A 76 -19.96 2.32 -3.59
C PHE A 76 -19.85 2.28 -2.06
N PHE A 77 -19.36 3.36 -1.46
CA PHE A 77 -19.13 3.45 -0.01
C PHE A 77 -19.70 4.74 0.53
N GLU A 78 -20.27 4.65 1.71
CA GLU A 78 -20.78 5.80 2.43
C GLU A 78 -19.63 6.76 2.82
N ALA A 79 -19.90 8.06 2.69
CA ALA A 79 -19.03 9.07 3.29
C ALA A 79 -19.25 9.08 4.80
N SER A 80 -18.23 8.78 5.57
CA SER A 80 -18.33 8.89 7.02
C SER A 80 -18.67 10.33 7.42
N PRO A 81 -19.74 10.56 8.20
CA PRO A 81 -20.03 11.86 8.80
C PRO A 81 -19.04 12.22 9.92
N TYR A 82 -18.30 11.24 10.41
CA TYR A 82 -17.31 11.37 11.47
C TYR A 82 -15.92 11.72 10.96
N MET A 83 -14.97 11.77 11.87
CA MET A 83 -13.57 11.97 11.53
C MET A 83 -13.00 10.78 10.74
N ASN A 84 -12.31 11.08 9.65
CA ASN A 84 -11.60 10.09 8.82
C ASN A 84 -10.13 10.07 9.23
N LEU A 85 -9.65 8.90 9.59
CA LEU A 85 -8.27 8.65 9.96
C LEU A 85 -7.52 8.07 8.76
N LEU A 86 -6.56 8.83 8.24
CA LEU A 86 -5.82 8.49 7.04
C LEU A 86 -4.47 7.87 7.44
N LEU A 87 -4.35 6.55 7.30
CA LEU A 87 -3.09 5.82 7.53
C LEU A 87 -2.14 6.05 6.34
N TYR A 88 -1.57 7.25 6.28
CA TYR A 88 -0.69 7.65 5.18
C TYR A 88 0.30 8.73 5.62
N PRO A 89 1.59 8.66 5.23
CA PRO A 89 2.57 9.64 5.65
C PRO A 89 2.34 10.99 4.98
N LYS A 90 2.23 12.05 5.78
CA LYS A 90 2.00 13.42 5.29
C LYS A 90 3.00 13.89 4.23
N PRO A 91 4.31 13.57 4.31
CA PRO A 91 5.26 14.00 3.30
C PRO A 91 4.99 13.44 1.91
N LEU A 92 4.29 12.30 1.81
CA LEU A 92 3.94 11.67 0.54
C LEU A 92 2.57 12.07 0.00
N ARG A 93 1.81 12.90 0.72
CA ARG A 93 0.50 13.36 0.26
C ARG A 93 0.60 14.14 -1.04
N TYR A 94 -0.41 14.03 -1.87
CA TYR A 94 -0.56 14.89 -3.04
C TYR A 94 -0.86 16.34 -2.64
N LYS A 95 -0.36 17.31 -3.42
CA LYS A 95 -0.72 18.73 -3.24
C LYS A 95 -2.15 18.94 -3.76
N ARG A 96 -3.08 19.15 -2.85
CA ARG A 96 -4.47 19.41 -3.18
C ARG A 96 -4.69 20.88 -3.54
N LYS A 97 -5.55 21.13 -4.55
CA LYS A 97 -6.10 22.47 -4.81
C LYS A 97 -7.04 22.88 -3.68
N ARG A 98 -7.80 21.94 -3.13
CA ARG A 98 -8.68 22.12 -1.98
C ARG A 98 -8.16 21.27 -0.82
N PRO A 99 -7.57 21.88 0.23
CA PRO A 99 -7.10 21.13 1.40
C PRO A 99 -8.25 20.35 2.06
N LEU A 100 -7.95 19.15 2.56
CA LEU A 100 -8.91 18.42 3.37
C LEU A 100 -9.20 19.19 4.67
N ASN A 101 -10.47 19.22 5.06
CA ASN A 101 -10.87 19.85 6.32
C ASN A 101 -10.22 19.10 7.50
N PRO A 102 -9.37 19.74 8.31
CA PRO A 102 -8.66 19.07 9.40
C PRO A 102 -9.56 18.61 10.54
N ARG A 103 -10.79 19.13 10.64
CA ARG A 103 -11.79 18.65 11.61
C ARG A 103 -12.40 17.32 11.19
N ARG A 104 -12.29 16.93 9.91
CA ARG A 104 -12.86 15.71 9.34
C ARG A 104 -11.82 14.69 8.87
N PHE A 105 -10.60 15.13 8.62
CA PHE A 105 -9.54 14.28 8.08
C PHE A 105 -8.26 14.47 8.89
N GLN A 106 -7.76 13.41 9.47
CA GLN A 106 -6.51 13.41 10.21
C GLN A 106 -5.56 12.35 9.66
N TYR A 107 -4.32 12.77 9.38
CA TYR A 107 -3.26 11.85 9.02
C TYR A 107 -2.71 11.18 10.27
N LEU A 108 -2.59 9.86 10.20
CA LEU A 108 -1.92 9.03 11.19
C LEU A 108 -0.65 8.47 10.55
N GLU A 109 0.47 8.80 11.13
CA GLU A 109 1.79 8.36 10.67
C GLU A 109 2.39 7.45 11.74
N GLY A 110 3.18 6.46 11.31
CA GLY A 110 3.86 5.56 12.25
C GLY A 110 2.95 4.54 12.93
N CYS A 111 1.80 4.22 12.35
CA CYS A 111 0.93 3.13 12.82
C CYS A 111 1.48 1.78 12.34
N VAL A 112 2.66 1.41 12.80
CA VAL A 112 3.30 0.13 12.52
C VAL A 112 3.41 -0.65 13.82
N ARG A 113 3.07 -1.94 13.79
CA ARG A 113 3.13 -2.82 14.96
C ARG A 113 4.59 -3.11 15.33
N ASP A 114 4.85 -3.25 16.61
CA ASP A 114 6.11 -3.83 17.12
C ASP A 114 5.91 -5.35 17.25
N GLU A 115 6.69 -6.11 16.50
CA GLU A 115 6.69 -7.58 16.54
C GLU A 115 8.05 -8.12 17.04
N GLY A 116 8.86 -7.27 17.67
CA GLY A 116 10.15 -7.65 18.21
C GLY A 116 11.24 -7.78 17.14
N ARG A 117 12.17 -8.72 17.34
CA ARG A 117 13.29 -8.97 16.42
C ARG A 117 13.10 -10.28 15.68
N TYR A 118 13.48 -10.29 14.41
CA TYR A 118 13.51 -11.49 13.58
C TYR A 118 14.93 -12.01 13.47
N ALA A 119 15.12 -13.31 13.74
CA ALA A 119 16.39 -13.99 13.51
C ALA A 119 16.48 -14.41 12.04
N VAL A 120 17.36 -13.75 11.29
CA VAL A 120 17.57 -14.07 9.88
C VAL A 120 18.15 -15.48 9.74
N PRO A 121 17.58 -16.35 8.86
CA PRO A 121 18.11 -17.70 8.64
C PRO A 121 19.56 -17.68 8.12
N GLU A 122 20.25 -18.78 8.31
CA GLU A 122 21.59 -18.99 7.78
C GLU A 122 21.55 -19.12 6.24
N PHE A 123 22.47 -18.43 5.57
CA PHE A 123 22.62 -18.46 4.11
C PHE A 123 24.01 -18.97 3.66
N GLY A 124 24.75 -19.63 4.54
CA GLY A 124 26.06 -20.17 4.25
C GLY A 124 27.02 -19.13 3.64
N SER A 125 27.55 -19.43 2.47
CA SER A 125 28.49 -18.54 1.75
C SER A 125 27.89 -17.21 1.30
N HIS A 126 26.57 -17.01 1.39
CA HIS A 126 25.87 -15.76 1.00
C HIS A 126 25.62 -14.82 2.19
N ARG A 127 26.05 -15.16 3.42
CA ARG A 127 25.71 -14.43 4.66
C ARG A 127 25.97 -12.92 4.62
N ASP A 128 27.00 -12.48 3.90
CA ASP A 128 27.43 -11.08 3.81
C ASP A 128 26.81 -10.31 2.62
N ARG A 129 25.91 -10.96 1.88
CA ARG A 129 25.22 -10.32 0.74
C ARG A 129 24.00 -9.54 1.22
N PRO A 130 23.58 -8.48 0.49
CA PRO A 130 22.35 -7.77 0.81
C PRO A 130 21.15 -8.72 0.90
N LEU A 131 20.27 -8.46 1.88
CA LEU A 131 19.08 -9.26 2.16
C LEU A 131 17.85 -8.55 1.59
N ILE A 132 17.03 -9.28 0.86
CA ILE A 132 15.82 -8.77 0.19
C ILE A 132 14.61 -9.58 0.67
N TYR A 133 13.57 -8.88 1.14
CA TYR A 133 12.31 -9.51 1.49
C TYR A 133 11.30 -9.38 0.35
N VAL A 134 10.51 -10.43 0.13
CA VAL A 134 9.48 -10.50 -0.91
C VAL A 134 8.17 -10.96 -0.30
N SER A 135 7.12 -10.13 -0.44
CA SER A 135 5.78 -10.49 0.05
C SER A 135 4.70 -9.80 -0.78
N PHE A 136 3.85 -10.59 -1.42
CA PHE A 136 2.70 -10.07 -2.17
C PHE A 136 1.37 -10.16 -1.42
N GLY A 137 1.43 -10.44 -0.10
CA GLY A 137 0.25 -10.60 0.74
C GLY A 137 -0.49 -11.92 0.44
N SER A 138 -1.56 -12.18 1.16
CA SER A 138 -2.31 -13.45 1.07
C SER A 138 -2.87 -13.72 -0.33
N LEU A 139 -3.43 -12.72 -0.99
CA LEU A 139 -3.96 -12.88 -2.35
C LEU A 139 -2.85 -13.05 -3.39
N GLY A 140 -1.75 -12.33 -3.23
CA GLY A 140 -0.64 -12.37 -4.19
C GLY A 140 0.23 -13.61 -4.07
N ALA A 141 0.22 -14.30 -2.93
CA ALA A 141 0.91 -15.57 -2.73
C ALA A 141 0.37 -16.71 -3.60
N ALA A 142 -0.90 -16.63 -4.01
CA ALA A 142 -1.52 -17.59 -4.93
C ALA A 142 -0.93 -17.60 -6.35
N ASP A 143 -0.09 -16.61 -6.70
CA ASP A 143 0.54 -16.51 -8.02
C ASP A 143 1.83 -17.33 -8.09
N VAL A 144 1.66 -18.66 -8.00
CA VAL A 144 2.77 -19.63 -7.90
C VAL A 144 3.72 -19.52 -9.10
N ASP A 145 3.22 -19.31 -10.31
CA ASP A 145 4.04 -19.19 -11.52
C ASP A 145 4.95 -17.95 -11.48
N LEU A 146 4.44 -16.83 -10.98
CA LEU A 146 5.25 -15.63 -10.76
C LEU A 146 6.38 -15.90 -9.76
N TYR A 147 6.05 -16.54 -8.64
CA TYR A 147 7.06 -16.87 -7.61
C TYR A 147 8.11 -17.84 -8.17
N LYS A 148 7.73 -18.90 -8.89
CA LYS A 148 8.67 -19.83 -9.54
C LYS A 148 9.62 -19.09 -10.50
N ARG A 149 9.09 -18.16 -11.30
CA ARG A 149 9.90 -17.34 -12.18
C ARG A 149 10.86 -16.43 -11.41
N MET A 150 10.41 -15.82 -10.32
CA MET A 150 11.25 -14.98 -9.46
C MET A 150 12.34 -15.80 -8.76
N ILE A 151 12.02 -16.98 -8.21
CA ILE A 151 12.99 -17.89 -7.59
C ILE A 151 14.09 -18.28 -8.58
N ALA A 152 13.73 -18.63 -9.82
CA ALA A 152 14.67 -18.96 -10.86
C ALA A 152 15.62 -17.80 -11.22
N LEU A 153 15.13 -16.56 -11.23
CA LEU A 153 15.96 -15.38 -11.40
C LEU A 153 16.85 -15.15 -10.16
N PHE A 154 16.27 -15.14 -8.97
CA PHE A 154 16.93 -14.77 -7.71
C PHE A 154 18.06 -15.73 -7.34
N GLY A 155 17.92 -17.03 -7.66
CA GLY A 155 18.97 -18.02 -7.46
C GLY A 155 20.28 -17.69 -8.21
N ARG A 156 20.21 -16.83 -9.24
CA ARG A 156 21.36 -16.40 -10.04
C ARG A 156 21.92 -15.03 -9.63
N LEU A 157 21.25 -14.35 -8.69
CA LEU A 157 21.66 -13.01 -8.24
C LEU A 157 22.53 -13.08 -6.98
N PRO A 158 23.47 -12.14 -6.81
CA PRO A 158 24.38 -12.13 -5.66
C PRO A 158 23.73 -11.48 -4.42
N TYR A 159 22.50 -11.88 -4.10
CA TYR A 159 21.70 -11.37 -2.96
C TYR A 159 21.09 -12.53 -2.19
N ARG A 160 20.62 -12.27 -0.98
CA ARG A 160 19.82 -13.21 -0.16
C ARG A 160 18.36 -12.81 -0.26
N PHE A 161 17.47 -13.80 -0.28
CA PHE A 161 16.04 -13.56 -0.41
C PHE A 161 15.24 -14.31 0.65
N LEU A 162 14.38 -13.59 1.36
CA LEU A 162 13.29 -14.14 2.17
C LEU A 162 12.01 -13.97 1.37
N MET A 163 11.28 -15.05 1.10
CA MET A 163 10.07 -14.98 0.28
C MET A 163 8.88 -15.58 1.03
N ASN A 164 7.88 -14.74 1.28
CA ASN A 164 6.59 -15.18 1.85
C ASN A 164 5.72 -15.75 0.73
N VAL A 165 5.52 -17.07 0.75
CA VAL A 165 4.79 -17.81 -0.27
C VAL A 165 3.38 -18.27 0.20
N GLY A 166 2.96 -17.87 1.40
CA GLY A 166 1.65 -18.22 1.95
C GLY A 166 1.44 -19.72 2.04
N ASP A 167 0.22 -20.15 1.89
CA ASP A 167 -0.18 -21.56 1.98
C ASP A 167 0.34 -22.44 0.83
N TYR A 168 1.11 -21.85 -0.10
CA TYR A 168 1.61 -22.52 -1.30
C TYR A 168 3.04 -23.04 -1.17
N LEU A 169 3.59 -23.13 0.04
CA LEU A 169 4.97 -23.60 0.26
C LEU A 169 5.23 -24.96 -0.38
N GLY A 170 4.26 -25.87 -0.37
CA GLY A 170 4.35 -27.20 -0.98
C GLY A 170 4.41 -27.19 -2.52
N GLU A 171 4.11 -26.08 -3.18
CA GLU A 171 4.16 -25.96 -4.65
C GLU A 171 5.58 -25.72 -5.18
N TYR A 172 6.55 -25.53 -4.28
CA TYR A 172 7.94 -25.22 -4.61
C TYR A 172 8.83 -26.42 -4.23
N GLY A 173 9.75 -26.78 -5.13
CA GLY A 173 10.84 -27.70 -4.81
C GLY A 173 11.91 -27.03 -3.94
N PRO A 174 13.04 -27.70 -3.66
CA PRO A 174 14.14 -27.11 -2.90
C PRO A 174 14.60 -25.80 -3.53
N PRO A 175 14.58 -24.66 -2.78
CA PRO A 175 14.99 -23.39 -3.34
C PRO A 175 16.53 -23.31 -3.49
N PRO A 176 17.04 -22.40 -4.33
CA PRO A 176 18.47 -22.09 -4.39
C PRO A 176 19.02 -21.68 -3.02
N ALA A 177 20.32 -21.95 -2.75
CA ALA A 177 20.95 -21.71 -1.45
C ALA A 177 20.86 -20.26 -0.91
N ASN A 178 20.62 -19.29 -1.78
CA ASN A 178 20.45 -17.89 -1.44
C ASN A 178 18.97 -17.45 -1.31
N VAL A 179 18.00 -18.39 -1.40
CA VAL A 179 16.56 -18.13 -1.30
C VAL A 179 15.98 -18.96 -0.17
N HIS A 180 15.26 -18.31 0.74
CA HIS A 180 14.55 -18.95 1.84
C HIS A 180 13.05 -18.71 1.69
N LEU A 181 12.25 -19.77 1.70
CA LEU A 181 10.81 -19.74 1.52
C LEU A 181 10.12 -20.07 2.84
N GLU A 182 9.12 -19.28 3.20
CA GLU A 182 8.23 -19.58 4.33
C GLU A 182 6.77 -19.28 3.96
N SER A 183 5.87 -20.01 4.62
CA SER A 183 4.43 -19.74 4.50
C SER A 183 4.04 -18.41 5.16
N TRP A 184 4.81 -17.96 6.15
CA TRP A 184 4.54 -16.73 6.87
C TRP A 184 5.81 -16.15 7.50
N TYR A 185 5.87 -14.82 7.51
CA TYR A 185 6.90 -14.04 8.20
C TYR A 185 6.27 -12.97 9.09
N PRO A 186 6.83 -12.67 10.28
CA PRO A 186 6.46 -11.50 11.07
C PRO A 186 6.97 -10.22 10.38
N GLN A 187 6.24 -9.76 9.36
CA GLN A 187 6.70 -8.74 8.41
C GLN A 187 7.27 -7.48 9.09
N PRO A 188 6.63 -6.88 10.14
CA PRO A 188 7.20 -5.75 10.84
C PRO A 188 8.52 -6.03 11.56
N ALA A 189 8.80 -7.29 11.96
CA ALA A 189 10.08 -7.70 12.53
C ALA A 189 11.15 -7.99 11.45
N VAL A 190 10.73 -8.44 10.26
CA VAL A 190 11.63 -8.78 9.13
C VAL A 190 12.13 -7.52 8.42
N ILE A 191 11.26 -6.55 8.17
CA ILE A 191 11.63 -5.37 7.37
C ILE A 191 12.82 -4.59 7.95
N PRO A 192 13.01 -4.42 9.28
CA PRO A 192 14.22 -3.80 9.83
C PRO A 192 15.53 -4.47 9.40
N GLU A 193 15.52 -5.78 9.22
CA GLU A 193 16.70 -6.61 8.94
C GLU A 193 17.09 -6.66 7.45
N VAL A 194 16.22 -6.19 6.54
CA VAL A 194 16.49 -6.29 5.11
C VAL A 194 17.01 -4.98 4.51
N ASP A 195 17.64 -5.06 3.34
CA ASP A 195 18.17 -3.92 2.60
C ASP A 195 17.17 -3.40 1.56
N LEU A 196 16.23 -4.24 1.11
CA LEU A 196 15.20 -3.90 0.12
C LEU A 196 13.96 -4.75 0.33
N PHE A 197 12.77 -4.18 0.09
CA PHE A 197 11.49 -4.87 0.18
C PHE A 197 10.77 -4.88 -1.16
N ILE A 198 10.39 -6.06 -1.66
CA ILE A 198 9.61 -6.25 -2.88
C ILE A 198 8.20 -6.64 -2.48
N HIS A 199 7.19 -5.84 -2.86
CA HIS A 199 5.82 -6.09 -2.45
C HIS A 199 4.77 -5.62 -3.49
N HIS A 200 3.50 -5.98 -3.28
CA HIS A 200 2.40 -5.63 -4.19
C HIS A 200 1.89 -4.18 -4.08
N GLY A 201 2.38 -3.41 -3.13
CA GLY A 201 1.98 -2.02 -2.94
C GLY A 201 0.77 -1.80 -2.03
N GLY A 202 0.26 -2.84 -1.35
CA GLY A 202 -0.78 -2.66 -0.33
C GLY A 202 -0.35 -1.66 0.73
N ASN A 203 -1.30 -0.86 1.25
CA ASN A 203 -1.02 0.30 2.07
C ASN A 203 -0.21 -0.02 3.35
N ASN A 204 -0.42 -1.18 3.96
CA ASN A 204 0.36 -1.58 5.15
C ASN A 204 1.82 -1.79 4.79
N SER A 205 2.13 -2.64 3.80
CA SER A 205 3.51 -2.89 3.36
C SER A 205 4.20 -1.63 2.87
N PHE A 206 3.47 -0.74 2.17
CA PHE A 206 3.98 0.55 1.75
C PHE A 206 4.39 1.43 2.94
N ASN A 207 3.52 1.56 3.95
CA ASN A 207 3.81 2.33 5.16
C ASN A 207 4.93 1.71 5.98
N GLU A 208 4.98 0.39 6.12
CA GLU A 208 6.03 -0.33 6.85
C GLU A 208 7.40 -0.14 6.20
N ALA A 209 7.51 -0.26 4.87
CA ALA A 209 8.76 0.03 4.15
C ALA A 209 9.28 1.44 4.45
N LEU A 210 8.41 2.45 4.39
CA LEU A 210 8.76 3.85 4.65
C LEU A 210 9.07 4.10 6.13
N TYR A 211 8.33 3.48 7.04
CA TYR A 211 8.55 3.57 8.48
C TYR A 211 9.92 3.04 8.90
N PHE A 212 10.34 1.91 8.30
CA PHE A 212 11.66 1.34 8.54
C PHE A 212 12.75 1.93 7.64
N GLY A 213 12.39 2.83 6.74
CA GLY A 213 13.35 3.53 5.87
C GLY A 213 13.97 2.62 4.80
N LYS A 214 13.23 1.60 4.35
CA LYS A 214 13.71 0.63 3.37
C LYS A 214 13.24 0.99 1.97
N PRO A 215 14.13 0.92 0.95
CA PRO A 215 13.72 1.06 -0.43
C PRO A 215 12.77 -0.07 -0.82
N ALA A 216 11.80 0.24 -1.71
CA ALA A 216 10.85 -0.76 -2.15
C ALA A 216 10.83 -0.91 -3.67
N ILE A 217 10.57 -2.15 -4.14
CA ILE A 217 10.08 -2.42 -5.49
C ILE A 217 8.61 -2.81 -5.38
N ILE A 218 7.74 -2.03 -5.99
CA ILE A 218 6.31 -2.31 -5.99
C ILE A 218 5.91 -2.98 -7.30
N MET A 219 5.30 -4.16 -7.20
CA MET A 219 4.75 -4.93 -8.33
C MET A 219 3.23 -5.01 -8.17
N PRO A 220 2.48 -3.98 -8.58
CA PRO A 220 1.06 -3.88 -8.28
C PRO A 220 0.23 -4.83 -9.13
N TYR A 221 -0.93 -5.25 -8.60
CA TYR A 221 -1.92 -5.98 -9.38
C TYR A 221 -3.36 -5.50 -9.15
N CYS A 222 -3.68 -4.88 -8.01
CA CYS A 222 -5.02 -4.36 -7.74
C CYS A 222 -5.01 -3.26 -6.67
N TRP A 223 -6.14 -2.60 -6.52
CA TRP A 223 -6.48 -1.62 -5.48
C TRP A 223 -5.43 -0.52 -5.28
N ASP A 224 -5.14 -0.19 -4.02
CA ASP A 224 -4.17 0.82 -3.58
C ASP A 224 -2.74 0.52 -4.05
N GLY A 225 -2.45 -0.73 -4.41
CA GLY A 225 -1.16 -1.12 -4.98
C GLY A 225 -0.79 -0.32 -6.23
N LEU A 226 -1.77 -0.02 -7.09
CA LEU A 226 -1.56 0.78 -8.31
C LEU A 226 -1.16 2.22 -7.98
N ASP A 227 -1.88 2.84 -7.05
CA ASP A 227 -1.63 4.23 -6.65
C ASP A 227 -0.30 4.35 -5.88
N ASN A 228 0.01 3.37 -4.99
CA ASN A 228 1.27 3.33 -4.27
C ASN A 228 2.46 3.06 -5.18
N ALA A 229 2.30 2.28 -6.27
CA ALA A 229 3.32 2.09 -7.28
C ALA A 229 3.64 3.40 -8.03
N ALA A 230 2.63 4.14 -8.47
CA ALA A 230 2.87 5.45 -9.07
C ALA A 230 3.51 6.41 -8.07
N ARG A 231 3.08 6.37 -6.80
CA ARG A 231 3.59 7.26 -5.77
C ARG A 231 5.03 6.99 -5.37
N ILE A 232 5.45 5.72 -5.32
CA ILE A 232 6.85 5.38 -5.00
C ILE A 232 7.81 5.92 -6.07
N ASP A 233 7.41 5.87 -7.36
CA ASP A 233 8.16 6.44 -8.47
C ASP A 233 8.20 7.96 -8.42
N ASP A 234 7.04 8.62 -8.24
CA ASP A 234 6.92 10.09 -8.18
C ASP A 234 7.78 10.69 -7.05
N THR A 235 7.86 9.99 -5.92
CA THR A 235 8.61 10.43 -4.73
C THR A 235 10.06 9.96 -4.72
N ARG A 236 10.43 9.03 -5.61
CA ARG A 236 11.77 8.43 -5.69
C ARG A 236 12.23 7.78 -4.37
N TYR A 237 11.32 7.09 -3.70
CA TYR A 237 11.63 6.27 -2.51
C TYR A 237 11.81 4.78 -2.85
N GLY A 238 11.70 4.43 -4.11
CA GLY A 238 11.84 3.08 -4.63
C GLY A 238 11.62 3.07 -6.13
N ALA A 239 11.04 1.97 -6.63
CA ALA A 239 10.66 1.82 -8.03
C ALA A 239 9.39 0.96 -8.15
N SER A 240 8.63 1.15 -9.24
CA SER A 240 7.62 0.19 -9.65
C SER A 240 8.14 -0.72 -10.76
N LEU A 241 7.66 -1.96 -10.79
CA LEU A 241 7.81 -2.88 -11.91
C LEU A 241 6.44 -3.47 -12.25
N PRO A 242 6.10 -3.63 -13.54
CA PRO A 242 4.89 -4.33 -13.92
C PRO A 242 4.95 -5.78 -13.42
N ARG A 243 3.83 -6.31 -12.85
CA ARG A 243 3.82 -7.62 -12.20
C ARG A 243 4.31 -8.77 -13.08
N TYR A 244 3.97 -8.77 -14.36
CA TYR A 244 4.29 -9.88 -15.29
C TYR A 244 5.23 -9.48 -16.43
N LYS A 245 5.32 -8.20 -16.77
CA LYS A 245 6.03 -7.72 -17.96
C LYS A 245 7.37 -7.10 -17.58
N TRP A 246 8.29 -7.91 -17.11
CA TRP A 246 9.68 -7.52 -16.83
C TRP A 246 10.66 -8.51 -17.44
N THR A 247 11.89 -8.07 -17.76
CA THR A 247 13.01 -8.93 -18.13
C THR A 247 13.90 -9.18 -16.92
N ASP A 248 14.61 -10.30 -16.89
CA ASP A 248 15.59 -10.62 -15.85
C ASP A 248 16.61 -9.49 -15.66
N LYS A 249 17.10 -8.94 -16.77
CA LYS A 249 18.02 -7.80 -16.76
C LYS A 249 17.40 -6.58 -16.09
N GLN A 250 16.19 -6.19 -16.49
CA GLN A 250 15.49 -5.03 -15.91
C GLN A 250 15.29 -5.19 -14.39
N PHE A 251 14.91 -6.40 -13.95
CA PHE A 251 14.68 -6.67 -12.53
C PHE A 251 15.99 -6.57 -11.73
N ALA A 252 17.05 -7.26 -12.19
CA ALA A 252 18.36 -7.24 -11.57
C ALA A 252 18.97 -5.83 -11.50
N GLU A 253 18.87 -5.06 -12.57
CA GLU A 253 19.34 -3.66 -12.63
C GLU A 253 18.55 -2.75 -11.68
N THR A 254 17.24 -2.98 -11.54
CA THR A 254 16.41 -2.22 -10.59
C THR A 254 16.85 -2.48 -9.17
N ILE A 255 17.05 -3.74 -8.75
CA ILE A 255 17.58 -4.08 -7.43
C ILE A 255 18.94 -3.40 -7.21
N LYS A 256 19.88 -3.59 -8.14
CA LYS A 256 21.24 -3.02 -8.04
C LYS A 256 21.22 -1.51 -7.86
N ARG A 257 20.41 -0.82 -8.67
CA ARG A 257 20.28 0.64 -8.64
C ARG A 257 19.72 1.13 -7.30
N LEU A 258 18.68 0.49 -6.78
CA LEU A 258 18.06 0.91 -5.52
C LEU A 258 19.00 0.67 -4.33
N LEU A 259 19.70 -0.46 -4.28
CA LEU A 259 20.68 -0.75 -3.22
C LEU A 259 21.89 0.21 -3.25
N ALA A 260 22.23 0.76 -4.41
CA ALA A 260 23.35 1.69 -4.56
C ALA A 260 22.97 3.17 -4.35
N ASP A 261 21.67 3.53 -4.30
CA ASP A 261 21.22 4.94 -4.23
C ASP A 261 21.34 5.51 -2.81
N LYS A 262 22.52 6.03 -2.48
CA LYS A 262 22.80 6.67 -1.19
C LYS A 262 21.91 7.91 -0.94
N ALA A 263 21.55 8.65 -1.99
CA ALA A 263 20.71 9.84 -1.85
C ALA A 263 19.28 9.45 -1.46
N MET A 264 18.72 8.40 -2.07
CA MET A 264 17.44 7.82 -1.67
C MET A 264 17.50 7.28 -0.24
N ALA A 265 18.54 6.54 0.13
CA ALA A 265 18.72 6.00 1.48
C ALA A 265 18.70 7.12 2.54
N LYS A 266 19.37 8.25 2.27
CA LYS A 266 19.35 9.43 3.15
C LYS A 266 17.93 10.02 3.31
N ARG A 267 17.17 10.12 2.20
CA ARG A 267 15.78 10.62 2.24
C ARG A 267 14.86 9.66 2.99
N LEU A 268 14.99 8.35 2.75
CA LEU A 268 14.23 7.30 3.47
C LEU A 268 14.52 7.33 4.97
N ALA A 269 15.79 7.45 5.36
CA ALA A 269 16.16 7.56 6.78
C ALA A 269 15.55 8.80 7.45
N ALA A 270 15.49 9.93 6.75
CA ALA A 270 14.84 11.14 7.25
C ALA A 270 13.32 10.96 7.42
N LEU A 271 12.66 10.35 6.43
CA LEU A 271 11.23 10.03 6.48
C LEU A 271 10.92 9.03 7.62
N SER A 272 11.72 7.98 7.76
CA SER A 272 11.58 6.99 8.84
C SER A 272 11.64 7.66 10.22
N ARG A 273 12.63 8.54 10.46
CA ARG A 273 12.71 9.30 11.72
C ARG A 273 11.48 10.18 11.95
N HIS A 274 10.95 10.81 10.91
CA HIS A 274 9.73 11.60 11.00
C HIS A 274 8.54 10.72 11.40
N MET A 275 8.32 9.61 10.71
CA MET A 275 7.20 8.69 10.98
C MET A 275 7.27 8.07 12.38
N LYS A 276 8.47 7.68 12.85
CA LYS A 276 8.66 7.12 14.20
C LYS A 276 8.36 8.11 15.33
N LYS A 277 8.49 9.41 15.06
CA LYS A 277 8.14 10.47 16.04
C LYS A 277 6.64 10.81 16.09
N ALA A 278 5.87 10.37 15.11
CA ALA A 278 4.50 10.86 14.91
C ALA A 278 3.47 10.26 15.88
N LYS A 279 3.80 9.18 16.63
CA LYS A 279 2.92 8.53 17.62
C LYS A 279 1.49 8.32 17.11
N GLY A 280 1.38 7.73 15.90
CA GLY A 280 0.10 7.55 15.22
C GLY A 280 -0.95 6.78 16.02
N PRO A 281 -0.62 5.66 16.68
CA PRO A 281 -1.57 4.89 17.48
C PRO A 281 -2.15 5.69 18.65
N GLU A 282 -1.30 6.42 19.39
CA GLU A 282 -1.73 7.25 20.52
C GLU A 282 -2.64 8.38 20.04
N LYS A 283 -2.23 9.06 18.96
CA LYS A 283 -3.06 10.08 18.32
C LYS A 283 -4.42 9.52 17.85
N ALA A 284 -4.44 8.32 17.30
CA ALA A 284 -5.68 7.66 16.88
C ALA A 284 -6.60 7.42 18.09
N ALA A 285 -6.06 6.88 19.19
CA ALA A 285 -6.81 6.63 20.41
C ALA A 285 -7.42 7.93 20.98
N GLU A 286 -6.63 9.00 21.09
CA GLU A 286 -7.14 10.31 21.55
C GLU A 286 -8.26 10.86 20.67
N LEU A 287 -8.14 10.75 19.35
CA LEU A 287 -9.16 11.23 18.42
C LEU A 287 -10.45 10.40 18.50
N ILE A 288 -10.34 9.09 18.69
CA ILE A 288 -11.49 8.18 18.86
C ILE A 288 -12.23 8.50 20.16
N LEU A 289 -11.51 8.65 21.26
CA LEU A 289 -12.09 9.02 22.56
C LEU A 289 -12.83 10.36 22.49
N LYS A 290 -12.23 11.39 21.89
CA LYS A 290 -12.88 12.69 21.70
C LYS A 290 -14.19 12.63 20.89
N VAL A 291 -14.30 11.71 19.95
CA VAL A 291 -15.54 11.51 19.18
C VAL A 291 -16.57 10.78 20.02
N ALA A 292 -16.15 9.77 20.79
CA ALA A 292 -17.04 9.01 21.68
C ALA A 292 -17.63 9.90 22.79
N GLU A 293 -16.84 10.74 23.43
CA GLU A 293 -17.27 11.67 24.48
C GLU A 293 -18.28 12.72 23.98
N LYS A 294 -18.17 13.15 22.72
CA LYS A 294 -19.10 14.13 22.11
C LYS A 294 -20.41 13.50 21.62
N GLY A 295 -20.48 12.20 21.53
CA GLY A 295 -21.64 11.46 21.05
C GLY A 295 -22.40 10.71 22.17
N ALA A 296 -21.89 10.81 23.40
CA ALA A 296 -22.56 10.43 24.62
C ALA A 296 -23.23 11.67 25.26
#